data_0df0fdc6320aab69d6fafbe0093c0dbd
#
_entry.id   0df0fdc6320aab69d6fafbe0093c0dbd
#
_cell.length_a   1.000
_cell.length_b   1.000
_cell.length_c   1.000
_cell.angle_alpha   90.00
_cell.angle_beta   90.00
_cell.angle_gamma   90.00
#
_symmetry.space_group_name_H-M   'P 1'
#
loop_
_entity.id
_entity.type
_entity.pdbx_description
1 polymer ?
#
loop_
_entity_poly.entity_id
_entity_poly.type
_entity_poly.pdbx_seq_one_letter_code
_entity_poly.pdbx_strand_id
1 'polypeptide(L)'
;MAVTKEILALAVEIGDALLRNGAEVYRVEDTVMHILEAYEIENYDVYVLSNGIFASANEDREDACSMIRHIPLGTTHLGRIAALNQLSREICSHECSLIDAWNRLERCKNISFGKPVVHIFFCGLGCGCFSYLFGGTALDSIVGFFIGMLLQVFLFALKRHKNSKFITNILGSAFVTLLSLIVLSFGTPILYDKVIIGDIMPLVPGIALTTSIRDFFNGDYLSGAIHMIDAILTAFCIAVGVGTIITIYHLARGGAALL
;
A
#
# COMPACT_ATOMS: atom_id res chain seq x y z
N MET A 1 0.13 26.53 26.79
CA MET A 1 0.89 25.25 26.89
C MET A 1 0.06 24.01 26.60
N ALA A 2 -1.03 23.73 27.31
CA ALA A 2 -1.84 22.53 27.07
C ALA A 2 -2.53 22.52 25.70
N VAL A 3 -3.09 23.64 25.26
CA VAL A 3 -3.87 23.75 24.02
C VAL A 3 -2.97 23.60 22.78
N THR A 4 -1.84 24.29 22.72
CA THR A 4 -0.88 24.19 21.58
C THR A 4 -0.39 22.75 21.40
N LYS A 5 -0.03 22.09 22.50
CA LYS A 5 0.41 20.70 22.49
C LYS A 5 -0.70 19.74 22.04
N GLU A 6 -1.94 20.00 22.39
CA GLU A 6 -3.08 19.18 21.99
C GLU A 6 -3.41 19.36 20.51
N ILE A 7 -3.31 20.58 19.98
CA ILE A 7 -3.48 20.89 18.57
C ILE A 7 -2.38 20.21 17.74
N LEU A 8 -1.10 20.37 18.15
CA LEU A 8 0.01 19.71 17.48
C LEU A 8 -0.16 18.18 17.50
N ALA A 9 -0.61 17.63 18.62
CA ALA A 9 -0.87 16.20 18.74
C ALA A 9 -1.98 15.73 17.78
N LEU A 10 -3.07 16.49 17.64
CA LEU A 10 -4.15 16.17 16.69
C LEU A 10 -3.64 16.22 15.25
N ALA A 11 -2.93 17.28 14.87
CA ALA A 11 -2.41 17.45 13.51
C ALA A 11 -1.44 16.32 13.14
N VAL A 12 -0.49 16.01 14.03
CA VAL A 12 0.47 14.91 13.83
C VAL A 12 -0.22 13.55 13.80
N GLU A 13 -1.25 13.32 14.61
CA GLU A 13 -1.99 12.05 14.65
C GLU A 13 -2.86 11.84 13.38
N ILE A 14 -3.39 12.92 12.79
CA ILE A 14 -4.04 12.87 11.47
C ILE A 14 -2.99 12.56 10.39
N GLY A 15 -1.83 13.20 10.44
CA GLY A 15 -0.70 12.93 9.54
C GLY A 15 -0.21 11.48 9.64
N ASP A 16 -0.05 10.94 10.86
CA ASP A 16 0.30 9.53 11.12
C ASP A 16 -0.75 8.59 10.49
N ALA A 17 -2.02 8.88 10.72
CA ALA A 17 -3.10 8.08 10.15
C ALA A 17 -3.12 8.12 8.61
N LEU A 18 -2.82 9.25 7.98
CA LEU A 18 -2.70 9.40 6.53
C LEU A 18 -1.53 8.59 5.99
N LEU A 19 -0.31 8.72 6.56
CA LEU A 19 0.88 7.98 6.12
C LEU A 19 0.71 6.47 6.27
N ARG A 20 0.19 5.98 7.41
CA ARG A 20 -0.10 4.55 7.63
C ARG A 20 -1.04 3.96 6.59
N ASN A 21 -1.89 4.78 6.00
CA ASN A 21 -2.83 4.37 4.97
C ASN A 21 -2.35 4.68 3.54
N GLY A 22 -1.07 5.04 3.36
CA GLY A 22 -0.44 5.21 2.05
C GLY A 22 -0.76 6.54 1.37
N ALA A 23 -1.01 7.60 2.14
CA ALA A 23 -1.08 8.95 1.61
C ALA A 23 0.32 9.46 1.19
N GLU A 24 0.35 10.37 0.25
CA GLU A 24 1.57 10.98 -0.29
C GLU A 24 2.22 11.91 0.72
N VAL A 25 3.55 11.85 0.86
CA VAL A 25 4.33 12.59 1.87
C VAL A 25 4.00 14.08 1.86
N TYR A 26 4.10 14.73 0.69
CA TYR A 26 3.85 16.16 0.56
C TYR A 26 2.41 16.56 0.96
N ARG A 27 1.40 15.71 0.67
CA ARG A 27 0.01 15.95 1.09
C ARG A 27 -0.19 15.82 2.57
N VAL A 28 0.56 14.93 3.21
CA VAL A 28 0.51 14.78 4.67
C VAL A 28 1.12 16.01 5.33
N GLU A 29 2.27 16.48 4.83
CA GLU A 29 2.93 17.69 5.30
C GLU A 29 2.00 18.89 5.18
N ASP A 30 1.44 19.13 4.00
CA ASP A 30 0.47 20.18 3.70
C ASP A 30 -0.77 20.09 4.62
N THR A 31 -1.30 18.88 4.84
CA THR A 31 -2.44 18.68 5.74
C THR A 31 -2.11 19.05 7.18
N VAL A 32 -0.93 18.66 7.68
CA VAL A 32 -0.51 19.00 9.06
C VAL A 32 -0.34 20.51 9.20
N MET A 33 0.32 21.16 8.23
CA MET A 33 0.49 22.62 8.22
C MET A 33 -0.85 23.35 8.22
N HIS A 34 -1.77 23.01 7.31
CA HIS A 34 -3.09 23.65 7.26
C HIS A 34 -3.91 23.49 8.55
N ILE A 35 -3.79 22.34 9.24
CA ILE A 35 -4.46 22.15 10.54
C ILE A 35 -3.86 23.09 11.58
N LEU A 36 -2.53 23.25 11.63
CA LEU A 36 -1.87 24.17 12.57
C LEU A 36 -2.27 25.62 12.29
N GLU A 37 -2.30 26.03 11.02
CA GLU A 37 -2.75 27.35 10.58
C GLU A 37 -4.21 27.63 10.98
N ALA A 38 -5.11 26.65 10.81
CA ALA A 38 -6.52 26.79 11.16
C ALA A 38 -6.74 27.03 12.67
N TYR A 39 -5.81 26.61 13.50
CA TYR A 39 -5.80 26.90 14.94
C TYR A 39 -4.91 28.10 15.32
N GLU A 40 -4.55 28.93 14.34
CA GLU A 40 -3.75 30.16 14.54
C GLU A 40 -2.37 29.92 15.19
N ILE A 41 -1.75 28.77 14.92
CA ILE A 41 -0.35 28.51 15.30
C ILE A 41 0.53 29.17 14.24
N GLU A 42 1.15 30.30 14.57
CA GLU A 42 1.92 31.12 13.60
C GLU A 42 3.36 30.62 13.39
N ASN A 43 3.95 29.99 14.40
CA ASN A 43 5.35 29.57 14.38
C ASN A 43 5.42 28.05 14.51
N TYR A 44 5.54 27.37 13.37
CA TYR A 44 5.64 25.90 13.32
C TYR A 44 6.60 25.49 12.23
N ASP A 45 7.22 24.31 12.44
CA ASP A 45 7.97 23.56 11.45
C ASP A 45 7.42 22.14 11.34
N VAL A 46 7.22 21.68 10.11
CA VAL A 46 6.74 20.32 9.82
C VAL A 46 7.64 19.70 8.76
N TYR A 47 8.19 18.53 9.06
CA TYR A 47 8.94 17.75 8.10
C TYR A 47 8.43 16.32 8.10
N VAL A 48 7.99 15.84 6.94
CA VAL A 48 7.39 14.54 6.77
C VAL A 48 8.27 13.66 5.89
N LEU A 49 8.52 12.43 6.35
CA LEU A 49 9.14 11.36 5.59
C LEU A 49 8.15 10.22 5.41
N SER A 50 8.40 9.32 4.48
CA SER A 50 7.58 8.12 4.26
C SER A 50 7.42 7.23 5.51
N ASN A 51 8.31 7.35 6.48
CA ASN A 51 8.34 6.56 7.72
C ASN A 51 8.35 7.40 9.00
N GLY A 52 8.11 8.71 8.93
CA GLY A 52 8.12 9.55 10.12
C GLY A 52 7.62 10.96 9.91
N ILE A 53 7.16 11.58 10.99
CA ILE A 53 6.74 12.98 11.07
C ILE A 53 7.54 13.64 12.18
N PHE A 54 8.11 14.80 11.88
CA PHE A 54 8.77 15.71 12.80
C PHE A 54 7.98 17.01 12.74
N ALA A 55 7.48 17.47 13.87
CA ALA A 55 6.72 18.69 13.92
C ALA A 55 7.05 19.46 15.20
N SER A 56 7.20 20.78 15.08
CA SER A 56 7.36 21.70 16.19
C SER A 56 6.36 22.86 16.09
N ALA A 57 6.04 23.46 17.22
CA ALA A 57 5.16 24.60 17.30
C ALA A 57 5.62 25.55 18.41
N ASN A 58 5.51 26.86 18.14
CA ASN A 58 5.80 27.96 19.06
C ASN A 58 7.22 27.92 19.65
N GLU A 59 8.25 27.62 18.86
CA GLU A 59 9.64 27.43 19.34
C GLU A 59 10.21 28.59 20.15
N ASP A 60 9.76 29.83 19.85
CA ASP A 60 10.21 31.06 20.51
C ASP A 60 9.35 31.47 21.71
N ARG A 61 8.40 30.65 22.14
CA ARG A 61 7.44 30.96 23.24
C ARG A 61 7.58 29.96 24.39
N GLU A 62 7.04 30.33 25.55
CA GLU A 62 7.01 29.46 26.75
C GLU A 62 6.23 28.15 26.54
N ASP A 63 5.34 28.10 25.55
CA ASP A 63 4.55 26.93 25.16
C ASP A 63 5.13 26.13 23.99
N ALA A 64 6.42 26.32 23.71
CA ALA A 64 7.14 25.52 22.71
C ALA A 64 6.93 24.02 22.90
N CYS A 65 6.62 23.34 21.83
CA CYS A 65 6.47 21.89 21.83
C CYS A 65 6.93 21.27 20.51
N SER A 66 7.49 20.09 20.59
CA SER A 66 7.88 19.30 19.44
C SER A 66 7.37 17.87 19.55
N MET A 67 7.11 17.24 18.43
CA MET A 67 6.62 15.87 18.36
C MET A 67 7.29 15.11 17.24
N ILE A 68 7.70 13.88 17.54
CA ILE A 68 8.28 12.94 16.58
C ILE A 68 7.42 11.68 16.57
N ARG A 69 7.04 11.21 15.38
CA ARG A 69 6.34 9.94 15.18
C ARG A 69 7.11 9.06 14.21
N HIS A 70 7.42 7.85 14.63
CA HIS A 70 7.89 6.79 13.72
C HIS A 70 6.70 6.02 13.17
N ILE A 71 6.62 5.88 11.86
CA ILE A 71 5.46 5.32 11.15
C ILE A 71 5.95 4.19 10.25
N PRO A 72 5.54 2.93 10.51
CA PRO A 72 5.87 1.83 9.60
C PRO A 72 5.13 2.00 8.27
N LEU A 73 5.78 1.64 7.16
CA LEU A 73 5.14 1.59 5.85
C LEU A 73 3.90 0.68 5.89
N GLY A 74 2.75 1.25 5.57
CA GLY A 74 1.46 0.58 5.60
C GLY A 74 0.96 0.13 4.23
N THR A 75 -0.23 -0.47 4.22
CA THR A 75 -0.96 -0.78 2.99
C THR A 75 -1.94 0.34 2.67
N THR A 76 -2.09 0.68 1.39
CA THR A 76 -2.98 1.75 0.96
C THR A 76 -4.44 1.45 1.28
N HIS A 77 -5.12 2.41 1.94
CA HIS A 77 -6.55 2.35 2.25
C HIS A 77 -7.25 3.65 1.83
N LEU A 78 -7.67 3.73 0.56
CA LEU A 78 -8.24 4.94 -0.03
C LEU A 78 -9.45 5.49 0.73
N GLY A 79 -10.31 4.63 1.28
CA GLY A 79 -11.47 5.04 2.08
C GLY A 79 -11.09 5.79 3.36
N ARG A 80 -10.02 5.35 4.04
CA ARG A 80 -9.50 6.07 5.23
C ARG A 80 -8.86 7.38 4.85
N ILE A 81 -8.06 7.40 3.77
CA ILE A 81 -7.46 8.63 3.25
C ILE A 81 -8.54 9.65 2.91
N ALA A 82 -9.60 9.24 2.20
CA ALA A 82 -10.71 10.13 1.86
C ALA A 82 -11.42 10.70 3.10
N ALA A 83 -11.67 9.86 4.11
CA ALA A 83 -12.30 10.28 5.36
C ALA A 83 -11.40 11.23 6.18
N LEU A 84 -10.09 10.97 6.25
CA LEU A 84 -9.11 11.82 6.94
C LEU A 84 -8.95 13.17 6.23
N ASN A 85 -8.90 13.20 4.90
CA ASN A 85 -8.88 14.44 4.13
C ASN A 85 -10.17 15.24 4.29
N GLN A 86 -11.32 14.57 4.43
CA GLN A 86 -12.57 15.26 4.73
C GLN A 86 -12.55 15.87 6.13
N LEU A 87 -12.06 15.14 7.14
CA LEU A 87 -11.89 15.64 8.49
C LEU A 87 -10.97 16.86 8.55
N SER A 88 -9.84 16.82 7.84
CA SER A 88 -8.92 17.95 7.75
C SER A 88 -9.61 19.20 7.18
N ARG A 89 -10.38 19.07 6.09
CA ARG A 89 -11.13 20.19 5.51
C ARG A 89 -12.14 20.79 6.48
N GLU A 90 -12.86 19.96 7.24
CA GLU A 90 -13.83 20.43 8.22
C GLU A 90 -13.18 21.11 9.43
N ILE A 91 -11.97 20.68 9.82
CA ILE A 91 -11.16 21.39 10.81
C ILE A 91 -10.76 22.77 10.27
N CYS A 92 -10.24 22.83 9.04
CA CYS A 92 -9.82 24.09 8.41
C CYS A 92 -10.99 25.06 8.14
N SER A 93 -12.22 24.55 7.96
CA SER A 93 -13.42 25.39 7.84
C SER A 93 -14.00 25.82 9.19
N HIS A 94 -13.38 25.47 10.31
CA HIS A 94 -13.90 25.70 11.66
C HIS A 94 -15.28 25.07 11.95
N GLU A 95 -15.65 24.01 11.19
CA GLU A 95 -16.92 23.29 11.36
C GLU A 95 -16.85 22.22 12.47
N CYS A 96 -15.67 21.99 13.04
CA CYS A 96 -15.40 20.91 13.98
C CYS A 96 -14.65 21.43 15.22
N SER A 97 -15.16 21.13 16.41
CA SER A 97 -14.43 21.41 17.65
C SER A 97 -13.24 20.45 17.82
N LEU A 98 -12.26 20.81 18.64
CA LEU A 98 -11.08 19.97 18.91
C LEU A 98 -11.47 18.57 19.44
N ILE A 99 -12.47 18.52 20.33
CA ILE A 99 -12.97 17.25 20.89
C ILE A 99 -13.67 16.41 19.82
N ASP A 100 -14.47 17.04 18.96
CA ASP A 100 -15.14 16.34 17.86
C ASP A 100 -14.13 15.83 16.82
N ALA A 101 -13.08 16.59 16.55
CA ALA A 101 -12.00 16.20 15.64
C ALA A 101 -11.30 14.90 16.13
N TRP A 102 -11.00 14.80 17.43
CA TRP A 102 -10.46 13.56 18.02
C TRP A 102 -11.42 12.38 17.90
N ASN A 103 -12.68 12.57 18.20
CA ASN A 103 -13.69 11.51 18.09
C ASN A 103 -13.87 11.02 16.64
N ARG A 104 -13.80 11.95 15.68
CA ARG A 104 -13.93 11.63 14.25
C ARG A 104 -12.69 10.99 13.70
N LEU A 105 -11.50 11.39 14.15
CA LEU A 105 -10.24 10.75 13.81
C LEU A 105 -10.27 9.25 14.18
N GLU A 106 -10.74 8.93 15.39
CA GLU A 106 -10.87 7.52 15.80
C GLU A 106 -11.86 6.74 14.93
N ARG A 107 -12.95 7.36 14.49
CA ARG A 107 -13.88 6.74 13.53
C ARG A 107 -13.22 6.50 12.18
N CYS A 108 -12.43 7.47 11.67
CA CYS A 108 -11.70 7.34 10.42
C CYS A 108 -10.68 6.19 10.47
N LYS A 109 -9.95 6.04 11.57
CA LYS A 109 -8.99 4.95 11.79
C LYS A 109 -9.66 3.56 11.77
N ASN A 110 -10.92 3.48 12.20
CA ASN A 110 -11.66 2.23 12.32
C ASN A 110 -12.48 1.84 11.08
N ILE A 111 -12.41 2.60 9.97
CA ILE A 111 -13.04 2.21 8.70
C ILE A 111 -12.46 0.88 8.20
N SER A 112 -13.33 -0.09 7.97
CA SER A 112 -12.93 -1.43 7.53
C SER A 112 -12.63 -1.48 6.01
N PHE A 113 -11.79 -2.44 5.61
CA PHE A 113 -11.49 -2.70 4.19
C PHE A 113 -12.67 -3.25 3.36
N GLY A 114 -13.86 -3.38 3.93
CA GLY A 114 -15.01 -3.98 3.26
C GLY A 114 -15.08 -5.50 3.42
N LYS A 115 -16.03 -6.13 2.70
CA LYS A 115 -16.29 -7.57 2.82
C LYS A 115 -15.20 -8.38 2.10
N PRO A 116 -14.62 -9.42 2.72
CA PRO A 116 -13.58 -10.25 2.11
C PRO A 116 -13.98 -10.84 0.75
N VAL A 117 -15.25 -11.22 0.59
CA VAL A 117 -15.77 -11.79 -0.66
C VAL A 117 -15.64 -10.80 -1.83
N VAL A 118 -15.86 -9.51 -1.57
CA VAL A 118 -15.70 -8.45 -2.59
C VAL A 118 -14.24 -8.38 -3.04
N HIS A 119 -13.29 -8.41 -2.12
CA HIS A 119 -11.86 -8.43 -2.45
C HIS A 119 -11.46 -9.65 -3.27
N ILE A 120 -11.97 -10.84 -2.92
CA ILE A 120 -11.71 -12.08 -3.66
C ILE A 120 -12.21 -11.97 -5.09
N PHE A 121 -13.46 -11.52 -5.27
CA PHE A 121 -14.05 -11.39 -6.59
C PHE A 121 -13.31 -10.36 -7.46
N PHE A 122 -13.03 -9.16 -6.95
CA PHE A 122 -12.34 -8.12 -7.72
C PHE A 122 -10.86 -8.44 -7.97
N CYS A 123 -10.20 -9.18 -7.10
CA CYS A 123 -8.86 -9.69 -7.36
C CYS A 123 -8.87 -10.64 -8.56
N GLY A 124 -9.79 -11.62 -8.57
CA GLY A 124 -9.95 -12.51 -9.71
C GLY A 124 -10.30 -11.77 -11.00
N LEU A 125 -11.24 -10.81 -10.94
CA LEU A 125 -11.62 -10.00 -12.09
C LEU A 125 -10.41 -9.22 -12.65
N GLY A 126 -9.61 -8.61 -11.78
CA GLY A 126 -8.38 -7.91 -12.17
C GLY A 126 -7.37 -8.85 -12.84
N CYS A 127 -7.09 -10.02 -12.25
CA CYS A 127 -6.20 -11.02 -12.80
C CYS A 127 -6.64 -11.48 -14.20
N GLY A 128 -7.92 -11.84 -14.36
CA GLY A 128 -8.45 -12.25 -15.67
C GLY A 128 -8.38 -11.13 -16.72
N CYS A 129 -8.70 -9.89 -16.35
CA CYS A 129 -8.58 -8.74 -17.24
C CYS A 129 -7.13 -8.50 -17.66
N PHE A 130 -6.18 -8.57 -16.75
CA PHE A 130 -4.76 -8.40 -17.06
C PHE A 130 -4.21 -9.53 -17.91
N SER A 131 -4.61 -10.79 -17.66
CA SER A 131 -4.23 -11.92 -18.51
C SER A 131 -4.65 -11.68 -19.97
N TYR A 132 -5.86 -11.17 -20.19
CA TYR A 132 -6.33 -10.78 -21.52
C TYR A 132 -5.57 -9.60 -22.11
N LEU A 133 -5.34 -8.56 -21.32
CA LEU A 133 -4.65 -7.33 -21.73
C LEU A 133 -3.21 -7.60 -22.19
N PHE A 134 -2.53 -8.56 -21.58
CA PHE A 134 -1.18 -8.98 -21.96
C PHE A 134 -1.13 -9.96 -23.12
N GLY A 135 -2.23 -10.13 -23.85
CA GLY A 135 -2.31 -10.92 -25.08
C GLY A 135 -2.72 -12.37 -24.86
N GLY A 136 -3.32 -12.69 -23.73
CA GLY A 136 -3.95 -13.99 -23.49
C GLY A 136 -5.29 -14.12 -24.21
N THR A 137 -5.76 -15.36 -24.33
CA THR A 137 -7.07 -15.71 -24.90
C THR A 137 -8.20 -15.51 -23.87
N ALA A 138 -9.46 -15.65 -24.32
CA ALA A 138 -10.59 -15.63 -23.39
C ALA A 138 -10.52 -16.80 -22.37
N LEU A 139 -9.95 -17.95 -22.76
CA LEU A 139 -9.72 -19.07 -21.84
C LEU A 139 -8.69 -18.70 -20.77
N ASP A 140 -7.59 -18.05 -21.15
CA ASP A 140 -6.56 -17.60 -20.20
C ASP A 140 -7.13 -16.60 -19.20
N SER A 141 -8.02 -15.71 -19.67
CA SER A 141 -8.71 -14.76 -18.82
C SER A 141 -9.63 -15.43 -17.79
N ILE A 142 -10.37 -16.48 -18.21
CA ILE A 142 -11.22 -17.25 -17.29
C ILE A 142 -10.36 -18.01 -16.26
N VAL A 143 -9.30 -18.65 -16.70
CA VAL A 143 -8.36 -19.36 -15.80
C VAL A 143 -7.72 -18.39 -14.83
N GLY A 144 -7.21 -17.23 -15.31
CA GLY A 144 -6.64 -16.18 -14.46
C GLY A 144 -7.65 -15.63 -13.45
N PHE A 145 -8.93 -15.48 -13.83
CA PHE A 145 -9.97 -15.08 -12.88
C PHE A 145 -10.05 -16.03 -11.68
N PHE A 146 -10.09 -17.34 -11.92
CA PHE A 146 -10.18 -18.31 -10.82
C PHE A 146 -8.89 -18.43 -10.02
N ILE A 147 -7.72 -18.39 -10.66
CA ILE A 147 -6.43 -18.41 -9.98
C ILE A 147 -6.27 -17.14 -9.11
N GLY A 148 -6.66 -15.96 -9.62
CA GLY A 148 -6.64 -14.71 -8.88
C GLY A 148 -7.55 -14.73 -7.64
N MET A 149 -8.73 -15.37 -7.72
CA MET A 149 -9.58 -15.59 -6.55
C MET A 149 -8.88 -16.47 -5.50
N LEU A 150 -8.27 -17.58 -5.94
CA LEU A 150 -7.52 -18.48 -5.05
C LEU A 150 -6.31 -17.78 -4.45
N LEU A 151 -5.59 -16.95 -5.22
CA LEU A 151 -4.50 -16.11 -4.71
C LEU A 151 -4.97 -15.24 -3.56
N GLN A 152 -6.10 -14.53 -3.71
CA GLN A 152 -6.58 -13.64 -2.66
C GLN A 152 -6.95 -14.40 -1.38
N VAL A 153 -7.56 -15.58 -1.51
CA VAL A 153 -7.84 -16.46 -0.37
C VAL A 153 -6.52 -16.89 0.31
N PHE A 154 -5.54 -17.29 -0.48
CA PHE A 154 -4.20 -17.68 0.01
C PHE A 154 -3.50 -16.52 0.73
N LEU A 155 -3.57 -15.30 0.19
CA LEU A 155 -3.01 -14.11 0.84
C LEU A 155 -3.70 -13.79 2.17
N PHE A 156 -5.01 -13.98 2.27
CA PHE A 156 -5.72 -13.84 3.56
C PHE A 156 -5.25 -14.88 4.58
N ALA A 157 -5.01 -16.11 4.16
CA ALA A 157 -4.48 -17.15 5.04
C ALA A 157 -3.05 -16.81 5.53
N LEU A 158 -2.18 -16.33 4.64
CA LEU A 158 -0.81 -15.91 5.00
C LEU A 158 -0.78 -14.73 5.97
N LYS A 159 -1.68 -13.74 5.81
CA LYS A 159 -1.78 -12.58 6.73
C LYS A 159 -2.09 -12.99 8.18
N ARG A 160 -2.79 -14.09 8.39
CA ARG A 160 -3.06 -14.60 9.76
C ARG A 160 -1.79 -14.97 10.52
N HIS A 161 -0.72 -15.36 9.82
CA HIS A 161 0.54 -15.83 10.40
C HIS A 161 1.59 -14.71 10.59
N LYS A 162 1.21 -13.42 10.44
CA LYS A 162 2.10 -12.25 10.59
C LYS A 162 3.40 -12.36 9.78
N ASN A 163 3.36 -12.99 8.61
CA ASN A 163 4.50 -13.12 7.73
C ASN A 163 4.98 -11.76 7.22
N SER A 164 6.27 -11.64 6.95
CA SER A 164 6.83 -10.49 6.26
C SER A 164 6.20 -10.31 4.88
N LYS A 165 6.05 -9.05 4.42
CA LYS A 165 5.58 -8.70 3.08
C LYS A 165 6.37 -9.46 2.00
N PHE A 166 7.68 -9.57 2.14
CA PHE A 166 8.57 -10.23 1.18
C PHE A 166 8.29 -11.74 1.06
N ILE A 167 8.14 -12.42 2.19
CA ILE A 167 7.77 -13.85 2.23
C ILE A 167 6.40 -14.06 1.59
N THR A 168 5.44 -13.18 1.87
CA THR A 168 4.09 -13.23 1.30
C THR A 168 4.13 -13.11 -0.23
N ASN A 169 4.98 -12.23 -0.77
CA ASN A 169 5.13 -12.04 -2.22
C ASN A 169 5.82 -13.23 -2.90
N ILE A 170 6.87 -13.82 -2.28
CA ILE A 170 7.51 -15.04 -2.79
C ILE A 170 6.50 -16.20 -2.84
N LEU A 171 5.79 -16.44 -1.74
CA LEU A 171 4.82 -17.53 -1.66
C LEU A 171 3.61 -17.30 -2.55
N GLY A 172 3.13 -16.06 -2.65
CA GLY A 172 1.99 -15.70 -3.51
C GLY A 172 2.31 -15.91 -4.99
N SER A 173 3.46 -15.43 -5.46
CA SER A 173 3.88 -15.59 -6.85
C SER A 173 4.22 -17.05 -7.18
N ALA A 174 4.85 -17.80 -6.27
CA ALA A 174 5.07 -19.24 -6.41
C ALA A 174 3.74 -19.99 -6.50
N PHE A 175 2.75 -19.65 -5.67
CA PHE A 175 1.42 -20.27 -5.68
C PHE A 175 0.69 -20.08 -7.01
N VAL A 176 0.66 -18.84 -7.54
CA VAL A 176 0.08 -18.53 -8.85
C VAL A 176 0.74 -19.34 -9.96
N THR A 177 2.08 -19.33 -10.00
CA THR A 177 2.85 -20.06 -11.01
C THR A 177 2.58 -21.56 -10.95
N LEU A 178 2.55 -22.13 -9.75
CA LEU A 178 2.23 -23.54 -9.54
C LEU A 178 0.84 -23.89 -10.08
N LEU A 179 -0.19 -23.11 -9.75
CA LEU A 179 -1.55 -23.36 -10.23
C LEU A 179 -1.65 -23.27 -11.75
N SER A 180 -1.01 -22.27 -12.37
CA SER A 180 -1.00 -22.09 -13.82
C SER A 180 -0.36 -23.30 -14.53
N LEU A 181 0.75 -23.83 -14.00
CA LEU A 181 1.42 -24.99 -14.54
C LEU A 181 0.63 -26.30 -14.29
N ILE A 182 -0.09 -26.40 -13.18
CA ILE A 182 -1.01 -27.52 -12.94
C ILE A 182 -2.13 -27.52 -13.99
N VAL A 183 -2.77 -26.37 -14.26
CA VAL A 183 -3.82 -26.25 -15.29
C VAL A 183 -3.26 -26.64 -16.67
N LEU A 184 -2.07 -26.18 -17.02
CA LEU A 184 -1.37 -26.57 -18.24
C LEU A 184 -1.16 -28.11 -18.32
N SER A 185 -0.83 -28.75 -17.21
CA SER A 185 -0.56 -30.20 -17.13
C SER A 185 -1.80 -31.06 -17.38
N PHE A 186 -3.00 -30.52 -17.20
CA PHE A 186 -4.26 -31.16 -17.59
C PHE A 186 -4.54 -31.12 -19.10
N GLY A 187 -3.63 -30.58 -19.90
CA GLY A 187 -3.76 -30.51 -21.37
C GLY A 187 -4.65 -29.33 -21.84
N THR A 188 -4.97 -28.37 -20.99
CA THR A 188 -5.68 -27.18 -21.39
C THR A 188 -4.82 -26.30 -22.29
N PRO A 189 -5.31 -25.81 -23.44
CA PRO A 189 -4.53 -24.98 -24.35
C PRO A 189 -4.43 -23.53 -23.87
N ILE A 190 -3.80 -23.34 -22.69
CA ILE A 190 -3.58 -22.02 -22.10
C ILE A 190 -2.18 -21.49 -22.42
N LEU A 191 -2.07 -20.19 -22.55
CA LEU A 191 -0.81 -19.45 -22.58
C LEU A 191 -0.40 -19.16 -21.13
N TYR A 192 0.24 -20.13 -20.48
CA TYR A 192 0.55 -20.08 -19.04
C TYR A 192 1.37 -18.83 -18.66
N ASP A 193 2.23 -18.31 -19.56
CA ASP A 193 2.98 -17.07 -19.38
C ASP A 193 2.03 -15.87 -19.21
N LYS A 194 0.96 -15.77 -20.00
CA LYS A 194 -0.03 -14.69 -19.92
C LYS A 194 -0.87 -14.79 -18.65
N VAL A 195 -1.23 -16.00 -18.27
CA VAL A 195 -1.96 -16.25 -17.01
C VAL A 195 -1.08 -15.87 -15.81
N ILE A 196 0.19 -16.32 -15.76
CA ILE A 196 1.11 -15.97 -14.67
C ILE A 196 1.30 -14.44 -14.58
N ILE A 197 1.56 -13.75 -15.71
CA ILE A 197 1.76 -12.31 -15.72
C ILE A 197 0.50 -11.58 -15.21
N GLY A 198 -0.69 -11.98 -15.64
CA GLY A 198 -1.95 -11.39 -15.19
C GLY A 198 -2.21 -11.62 -13.70
N ASP A 199 -1.90 -12.82 -13.22
CA ASP A 199 -2.21 -13.23 -11.85
C ASP A 199 -1.22 -12.72 -10.80
N ILE A 200 0.00 -12.32 -11.18
CA ILE A 200 0.95 -11.64 -10.28
C ILE A 200 0.65 -10.15 -10.10
N MET A 201 -0.22 -9.54 -10.92
CA MET A 201 -0.52 -8.10 -10.86
C MET A 201 -0.93 -7.59 -9.48
N PRO A 202 -1.75 -8.30 -8.68
CA PRO A 202 -2.06 -7.88 -7.32
C PRO A 202 -0.85 -7.82 -6.37
N LEU A 203 0.26 -8.47 -6.70
CA LEU A 203 1.50 -8.48 -5.93
C LEU A 203 2.48 -7.40 -6.39
N VAL A 204 2.34 -6.91 -7.63
CA VAL A 204 3.26 -5.92 -8.23
C VAL A 204 3.21 -4.60 -7.46
N PRO A 205 4.36 -4.02 -7.10
CA PRO A 205 4.46 -2.82 -6.28
C PRO A 205 4.22 -1.53 -7.08
N GLY A 206 3.11 -1.45 -7.84
CA GLY A 206 2.82 -0.34 -8.74
C GLY A 206 2.72 1.01 -8.00
N ILE A 207 1.99 1.05 -6.88
CA ILE A 207 1.83 2.27 -6.08
C ILE A 207 3.19 2.72 -5.52
N ALA A 208 3.98 1.82 -4.96
CA ALA A 208 5.30 2.17 -4.40
C ALA A 208 6.22 2.75 -5.49
N LEU A 209 6.21 2.18 -6.70
CA LEU A 209 7.02 2.67 -7.81
C LEU A 209 6.56 4.06 -8.29
N THR A 210 5.26 4.26 -8.49
CA THR A 210 4.73 5.56 -8.93
C THR A 210 4.91 6.65 -7.88
N THR A 211 4.72 6.32 -6.60
CA THR A 211 4.96 7.27 -5.49
C THR A 211 6.43 7.64 -5.39
N SER A 212 7.34 6.66 -5.52
CA SER A 212 8.79 6.92 -5.52
C SER A 212 9.20 7.92 -6.62
N ILE A 213 8.73 7.72 -7.85
CA ILE A 213 9.03 8.62 -8.96
C ILE A 213 8.49 10.04 -8.68
N ARG A 214 7.29 10.14 -8.13
CA ARG A 214 6.69 11.42 -7.75
C ARG A 214 7.47 12.12 -6.64
N ASP A 215 7.85 11.39 -5.59
CA ASP A 215 8.64 11.93 -4.47
C ASP A 215 9.97 12.50 -4.99
N PHE A 216 10.65 11.82 -5.92
CA PHE A 216 11.86 12.35 -6.57
C PHE A 216 11.59 13.66 -7.36
N PHE A 217 10.47 13.76 -8.08
CA PHE A 217 10.12 14.99 -8.78
C PHE A 217 9.76 16.15 -7.84
N ASN A 218 9.24 15.85 -6.66
CA ASN A 218 8.93 16.84 -5.64
C ASN A 218 10.18 17.26 -4.81
N GLY A 219 11.32 16.60 -5.00
CA GLY A 219 12.54 16.85 -4.23
C GLY A 219 12.66 16.03 -2.93
N ASP A 220 11.67 15.18 -2.62
CA ASP A 220 11.66 14.31 -1.45
C ASP A 220 12.51 13.05 -1.69
N TYR A 221 13.80 13.24 -1.91
CA TYR A 221 14.72 12.16 -2.30
C TYR A 221 14.79 11.01 -1.32
N LEU A 222 14.70 11.27 -0.02
CA LEU A 222 14.74 10.22 1.01
C LEU A 222 13.50 9.33 0.94
N SER A 223 12.32 9.91 0.86
CA SER A 223 11.05 9.17 0.72
C SER A 223 11.00 8.42 -0.60
N GLY A 224 11.41 9.08 -1.69
CA GLY A 224 11.53 8.47 -3.01
C GLY A 224 12.45 7.25 -3.02
N ALA A 225 13.63 7.36 -2.39
CA ALA A 225 14.57 6.24 -2.30
C ALA A 225 14.00 5.06 -1.47
N ILE A 226 13.34 5.32 -0.35
CA ILE A 226 12.72 4.29 0.49
C ILE A 226 11.65 3.53 -0.31
N HIS A 227 10.75 4.23 -1.00
CA HIS A 227 9.71 3.62 -1.83
C HIS A 227 10.29 2.87 -3.04
N MET A 228 11.36 3.36 -3.65
CA MET A 228 12.05 2.68 -4.76
C MET A 228 12.67 1.36 -4.31
N ILE A 229 13.40 1.36 -3.19
CA ILE A 229 14.01 0.16 -2.62
C ILE A 229 12.93 -0.87 -2.27
N ASP A 230 11.82 -0.45 -1.64
CA ASP A 230 10.70 -1.34 -1.33
C ASP A 230 10.08 -1.95 -2.59
N ALA A 231 9.94 -1.17 -3.67
CA ALA A 231 9.43 -1.65 -4.95
C ALA A 231 10.38 -2.66 -5.61
N ILE A 232 11.69 -2.37 -5.66
CA ILE A 232 12.70 -3.26 -6.24
C ILE A 232 12.77 -4.59 -5.47
N LEU A 233 12.81 -4.55 -4.13
CA LEU A 233 12.82 -5.75 -3.30
C LEU A 233 11.54 -6.59 -3.49
N THR A 234 10.39 -5.94 -3.60
CA THR A 234 9.11 -6.61 -3.87
C THR A 234 9.13 -7.31 -5.24
N ALA A 235 9.58 -6.61 -6.30
CA ALA A 235 9.70 -7.19 -7.64
C ALA A 235 10.68 -8.37 -7.67
N PHE A 236 11.82 -8.25 -6.98
CA PHE A 236 12.78 -9.35 -6.84
C PHE A 236 12.16 -10.57 -6.14
N CYS A 237 11.40 -10.38 -5.08
CA CYS A 237 10.69 -11.47 -4.39
C CYS A 237 9.69 -12.19 -5.31
N ILE A 238 8.95 -11.44 -6.14
CA ILE A 238 8.02 -12.02 -7.12
C ILE A 238 8.81 -12.85 -8.16
N ALA A 239 9.90 -12.30 -8.68
CA ALA A 239 10.75 -13.00 -9.66
C ALA A 239 11.33 -14.32 -9.08
N VAL A 240 11.78 -14.30 -7.83
CA VAL A 240 12.26 -15.51 -7.13
C VAL A 240 11.15 -16.56 -7.02
N GLY A 241 9.93 -16.17 -6.61
CA GLY A 241 8.81 -17.10 -6.48
C GLY A 241 8.43 -17.75 -7.82
N VAL A 242 8.25 -16.94 -8.87
CA VAL A 242 7.94 -17.42 -10.22
C VAL A 242 9.07 -18.29 -10.78
N GLY A 243 10.31 -17.79 -10.73
CA GLY A 243 11.49 -18.47 -11.30
C GLY A 243 11.75 -19.82 -10.64
N THR A 244 11.60 -19.91 -9.31
CA THR A 244 11.78 -21.19 -8.59
C THR A 244 10.80 -22.25 -9.08
N ILE A 245 9.52 -21.94 -9.21
CA ILE A 245 8.52 -22.93 -9.63
C ILE A 245 8.69 -23.32 -11.10
N ILE A 246 8.99 -22.36 -11.98
CA ILE A 246 9.28 -22.67 -13.40
C ILE A 246 10.49 -23.58 -13.52
N THR A 247 11.56 -23.31 -12.78
CA THR A 247 12.78 -24.15 -12.79
C THR A 247 12.49 -25.58 -12.32
N ILE A 248 11.78 -25.73 -11.20
CA ILE A 248 11.37 -27.05 -10.69
C ILE A 248 10.52 -27.82 -11.72
N TYR A 249 9.59 -27.14 -12.37
CA TYR A 249 8.73 -27.72 -13.37
C TYR A 249 9.53 -28.26 -14.60
N HIS A 250 10.49 -27.47 -15.10
CA HIS A 250 11.35 -27.90 -16.22
C HIS A 250 12.25 -29.04 -15.82
N LEU A 251 12.85 -29.03 -14.64
CA LEU A 251 13.66 -30.17 -14.13
C LEU A 251 12.82 -31.45 -14.01
N ALA A 252 11.60 -31.36 -13.50
CA ALA A 252 10.70 -32.50 -13.35
C ALA A 252 10.26 -33.12 -14.69
N ARG A 253 10.24 -32.34 -15.78
CA ARG A 253 9.94 -32.81 -17.15
C ARG A 253 11.16 -33.27 -17.96
N GLY A 254 12.34 -33.36 -17.35
CA GLY A 254 13.58 -33.84 -17.99
C GLY A 254 14.22 -32.83 -18.93
N GLY A 255 13.84 -31.57 -18.85
CA GLY A 255 14.46 -30.45 -19.58
C GLY A 255 15.69 -29.93 -18.83
N ALA A 256 16.82 -29.74 -19.54
CA ALA A 256 17.93 -28.97 -18.99
C ALA A 256 17.45 -27.55 -18.65
N ALA A 257 17.83 -27.07 -17.47
CA ALA A 257 17.56 -25.66 -17.11
C ALA A 257 18.18 -24.77 -18.18
N LEU A 258 17.37 -23.97 -18.88
CA LEU A 258 17.87 -22.90 -19.69
C LEU A 258 18.39 -21.82 -18.73
N LEU A 259 19.72 -21.80 -18.53
CA LEU A 259 20.44 -20.66 -18.00
C LEU A 259 20.52 -19.57 -19.07
#